data_c08e79593500c2b8c90871ce59f6874d
#
_entry.id   c08e79593500c2b8c90871ce59f6874d
#
_cell.length_a   1.000
_cell.length_b   1.000
_cell.length_c   1.000
_cell.angle_alpha   90.00
_cell.angle_beta   90.00
_cell.angle_gamma   90.00
#
_symmetry.space_group_name_H-M   'P 1'
#
loop_
_entity.id
_entity.type
_entity.pdbx_description
1 polymer ?
#
loop_
_entity_poly.entity_id
_entity_poly.type
_entity_poly.pdbx_seq_one_letter_code
_entity_poly.pdbx_strand_id
1 'polypeptide(L)'
;MEFSLFKNIKTAYLAPKNFLEQLTDELEDVQGTHGLLVCTNRPPQTSFWVQNIWLSPKIIKIQSINDAARKLKEIQRNWSLYSCKLHRRANLIQEKLPKISAKPIRFPTPLPKSLLGSWTLLDSETILASAECSSFFPNGEMHFVEDKLGPPNRAYLKLQEALTLSKNMPQPGEF
;
A
#
# COMPACT_ATOMS: atom_id res chain seq x y z
N MET A 1 -18.16 -13.53 -10.75
CA MET A 1 -17.23 -14.26 -9.84
C MET A 1 -17.08 -13.44 -8.57
N GLU A 2 -17.55 -13.83 -7.77
CA GLU A 2 -18.13 -14.08 -6.45
C GLU A 2 -17.33 -13.33 -5.38
N PHE A 3 -17.81 -12.11 -5.04
CA PHE A 3 -17.34 -11.35 -3.88
C PHE A 3 -17.84 -11.93 -2.55
N SER A 4 -18.50 -13.12 -2.58
CA SER A 4 -18.83 -13.87 -1.37
C SER A 4 -17.60 -14.37 -0.62
N LEU A 5 -16.44 -14.45 -1.28
CA LEU A 5 -15.16 -14.89 -0.71
C LEU A 5 -14.52 -13.85 0.23
N PHE A 6 -14.88 -12.58 0.13
CA PHE A 6 -14.29 -11.52 0.96
C PHE A 6 -15.07 -11.21 2.23
N LYS A 7 -15.84 -12.19 2.74
CA LYS A 7 -16.65 -12.03 3.94
C LYS A 7 -15.80 -12.03 5.16
N ASN A 8 -15.22 -11.32 5.78
CA ASN A 8 -14.41 -11.30 7.01
C ASN A 8 -12.90 -11.11 6.78
N ILE A 9 -12.53 -10.25 5.88
CA ILE A 9 -11.12 -9.87 5.73
C ILE A 9 -10.68 -9.12 6.99
N LYS A 10 -9.64 -9.62 7.66
CA LYS A 10 -8.98 -8.92 8.76
C LYS A 10 -7.71 -8.20 8.34
N THR A 11 -7.04 -8.74 7.33
CA THR A 11 -5.79 -8.18 6.82
C THR A 11 -5.69 -8.40 5.32
N ALA A 12 -5.12 -7.45 4.61
CA ALA A 12 -4.75 -7.64 3.21
C ALA A 12 -3.27 -7.26 3.00
N TYR A 13 -2.58 -8.06 2.20
CA TYR A 13 -1.15 -7.97 1.99
C TYR A 13 -0.88 -7.68 0.52
N LEU A 14 -0.19 -6.59 0.23
CA LEU A 14 0.21 -6.25 -1.13
C LEU A 14 1.58 -6.88 -1.43
N ALA A 15 1.61 -7.79 -2.41
CA ALA A 15 2.84 -8.40 -2.89
C ALA A 15 3.65 -7.43 -3.76
N PRO A 16 4.98 -7.51 -3.75
CA PRO A 16 5.80 -6.94 -4.80
C PRO A 16 5.48 -7.60 -6.14
N LYS A 17 5.74 -6.89 -7.23
CA LYS A 17 5.57 -7.45 -8.58
C LYS A 17 6.35 -8.75 -8.73
N ASN A 18 5.70 -9.78 -9.29
CA ASN A 18 6.21 -11.15 -9.52
C ASN A 18 6.38 -12.02 -8.26
N PHE A 19 5.92 -11.61 -7.08
CA PHE A 19 6.06 -12.37 -5.83
C PHE A 19 4.71 -12.72 -5.17
N LEU A 20 3.63 -12.73 -5.96
CA LEU A 20 2.29 -13.05 -5.46
C LEU A 20 2.20 -14.50 -4.94
N GLU A 21 2.78 -15.46 -5.65
CA GLU A 21 2.78 -16.87 -5.26
C GLU A 21 3.52 -17.07 -3.95
N GLN A 22 4.74 -16.54 -3.84
CA GLN A 22 5.55 -16.62 -2.62
C GLN A 22 4.85 -16.01 -1.41
N LEU A 23 4.20 -14.86 -1.59
CA LEU A 23 3.41 -14.25 -0.52
C LEU A 23 2.21 -15.12 -0.16
N THR A 24 1.51 -15.68 -1.14
CA THR A 24 0.34 -16.53 -0.92
C THR A 24 0.71 -17.82 -0.17
N ASP A 25 1.86 -18.41 -0.49
CA ASP A 25 2.36 -19.63 0.17
C ASP A 25 2.81 -19.36 1.62
N GLU A 26 3.26 -18.13 1.91
CA GLU A 26 3.69 -17.73 3.25
C GLU A 26 2.51 -17.43 4.19
N LEU A 27 1.34 -17.08 3.63
CA LEU A 27 0.19 -16.63 4.42
C LEU A 27 -0.78 -17.77 4.70
N GLU A 28 -1.31 -17.79 5.94
CA GLU A 28 -2.38 -18.70 6.35
C GLU A 28 -3.77 -18.08 6.11
N ASP A 29 -4.80 -18.94 5.94
CA ASP A 29 -6.20 -18.57 5.79
C ASP A 29 -6.45 -17.54 4.68
N VAL A 30 -5.81 -17.72 3.53
CA VAL A 30 -6.02 -16.89 2.35
C VAL A 30 -7.48 -17.05 1.88
N GLN A 31 -8.20 -15.94 1.87
CA GLN A 31 -9.60 -15.86 1.43
C GLN A 31 -9.73 -15.61 -0.07
N GLY A 32 -8.70 -15.01 -0.66
CA GLY A 32 -8.65 -14.70 -2.09
C GLY A 32 -7.63 -13.62 -2.41
N THR A 33 -7.48 -13.39 -3.71
CA THR A 33 -6.55 -12.39 -4.25
C THR A 33 -7.27 -11.38 -5.14
N HIS A 34 -6.75 -10.15 -5.17
CA HIS A 34 -7.22 -9.09 -6.06
C HIS A 34 -6.01 -8.35 -6.64
N GLY A 35 -5.64 -8.68 -7.88
CA GLY A 35 -4.34 -8.29 -8.42
C GLY A 35 -3.21 -8.87 -7.60
N LEU A 36 -2.33 -8.04 -7.05
CA LEU A 36 -1.24 -8.45 -6.15
C LEU A 36 -1.64 -8.39 -4.67
N LEU A 37 -2.90 -8.11 -4.36
CA LEU A 37 -3.40 -8.03 -3.00
C LEU A 37 -3.93 -9.40 -2.55
N VAL A 38 -3.36 -9.97 -1.48
CA VAL A 38 -3.77 -11.22 -0.84
C VAL A 38 -4.56 -10.89 0.42
N CYS A 39 -5.79 -11.38 0.50
CA CYS A 39 -6.70 -11.12 1.63
C CYS A 39 -6.79 -12.32 2.56
N THR A 40 -6.69 -12.10 3.88
CA THR A 40 -6.76 -13.15 4.89
C THR A 40 -7.78 -12.83 5.97
N ASN A 41 -8.25 -13.87 6.68
CA ASN A 41 -9.10 -13.74 7.88
C ASN A 41 -8.27 -13.83 9.17
N ARG A 42 -6.98 -13.57 9.12
CA ARG A 42 -6.08 -13.55 10.27
C ARG A 42 -5.67 -12.14 10.65
N PRO A 43 -5.31 -11.91 11.92
CA PRO A 43 -4.63 -10.69 12.33
C PRO A 43 -3.34 -10.48 11.53
N PRO A 44 -2.82 -9.24 11.46
CA PRO A 44 -1.56 -8.98 10.78
C PRO A 44 -0.43 -9.85 11.31
N GLN A 45 0.32 -10.47 10.40
CA GLN A 45 1.53 -11.23 10.69
C GLN A 45 2.70 -10.69 9.90
N THR A 46 3.90 -10.93 10.40
CA THR A 46 5.13 -10.64 9.66
C THR A 46 5.22 -11.56 8.46
N SER A 47 5.50 -11.00 7.31
CA SER A 47 5.72 -11.71 6.06
C SER A 47 6.96 -11.17 5.37
N PHE A 48 7.76 -12.05 4.78
CA PHE A 48 8.97 -11.66 4.06
C PHE A 48 8.65 -11.03 2.70
N TRP A 49 7.62 -11.57 2.02
CA TRP A 49 7.25 -11.16 0.66
C TRP A 49 6.16 -10.09 0.61
N VAL A 50 6.05 -9.24 1.64
CA VAL A 50 5.05 -8.18 1.67
C VAL A 50 5.67 -6.81 1.39
N GLN A 51 5.00 -6.03 0.56
CA GLN A 51 5.35 -4.65 0.27
C GLN A 51 4.57 -3.66 1.12
N ASN A 52 3.29 -3.95 1.39
CA ASN A 52 2.43 -3.12 2.24
C ASN A 52 1.34 -3.99 2.88
N ILE A 53 1.07 -3.79 4.15
CA ILE A 53 0.00 -4.49 4.88
C ILE A 53 -1.14 -3.50 5.13
N TRP A 54 -2.34 -3.87 4.71
CA TRP A 54 -3.57 -3.13 4.96
C TRP A 54 -4.23 -3.68 6.22
N LEU A 55 -4.31 -2.83 7.25
CA LEU A 55 -4.80 -3.22 8.57
C LEU A 55 -6.32 -3.03 8.64
N SER A 56 -7.04 -4.07 9.04
CA SER A 56 -8.50 -4.05 9.20
C SER A 56 -9.26 -3.44 8.00
N PRO A 57 -9.02 -3.93 6.77
CA PRO A 57 -9.65 -3.39 5.59
C PRO A 57 -11.18 -3.59 5.64
N LYS A 58 -11.91 -2.62 5.09
CA LYS A 58 -13.38 -2.61 5.05
C LYS A 58 -13.88 -2.67 3.62
N ILE A 59 -14.96 -3.40 3.42
CA ILE A 59 -15.71 -3.40 2.17
C ILE A 59 -16.75 -2.27 2.23
N ILE A 60 -16.72 -1.39 1.24
CA ILE A 60 -17.58 -0.22 1.17
C ILE A 60 -18.38 -0.28 -0.13
N LYS A 61 -19.70 -0.35 -0.02
CA LYS A 61 -20.59 -0.24 -1.19
C LYS A 61 -20.71 1.22 -1.62
N ILE A 62 -20.64 1.43 -2.93
CA ILE A 62 -20.69 2.77 -3.56
C ILE A 62 -21.71 2.79 -4.69
N GLN A 63 -22.37 3.94 -4.87
CA GLN A 63 -23.35 4.14 -5.93
C GLN A 63 -22.76 4.95 -7.12
N SER A 64 -21.79 5.79 -6.85
CA SER A 64 -21.18 6.68 -7.84
C SER A 64 -19.74 7.03 -7.48
N ILE A 65 -19.04 7.68 -8.41
CA ILE A 65 -17.70 8.25 -8.18
C ILE A 65 -17.72 9.27 -7.03
N ASN A 66 -18.75 10.13 -6.97
CA ASN A 66 -18.89 11.12 -5.91
C ASN A 66 -19.19 10.49 -4.55
N ASP A 67 -20.05 9.46 -4.52
CA ASP A 67 -20.35 8.69 -3.30
C ASP A 67 -19.12 7.98 -2.77
N ALA A 68 -18.33 7.38 -3.66
CA ALA A 68 -17.05 6.75 -3.31
C ALA A 68 -16.09 7.74 -2.64
N ALA A 69 -15.86 8.88 -3.28
CA ALA A 69 -14.97 9.90 -2.75
C ALA A 69 -15.47 10.47 -1.41
N ARG A 70 -16.79 10.67 -1.25
CA ARG A 70 -17.41 11.12 0.00
C ARG A 70 -17.17 10.11 1.12
N LYS A 71 -17.48 8.82 0.90
CA LYS A 71 -17.32 7.76 1.90
C LYS A 71 -15.86 7.57 2.33
N LEU A 72 -14.92 7.64 1.40
CA LEU A 72 -13.49 7.61 1.73
C LEU A 72 -13.06 8.81 2.56
N LYS A 73 -13.51 10.04 2.22
CA LYS A 73 -13.22 11.26 2.99
C LYS A 73 -13.80 11.25 4.40
N GLU A 74 -14.94 10.61 4.61
CA GLU A 74 -15.56 10.45 5.94
C GLU A 74 -14.72 9.59 6.87
N ILE A 75 -13.92 8.66 6.32
CA ILE A 75 -13.03 7.80 7.10
C ILE A 75 -11.72 8.53 7.43
N GLN A 76 -11.04 9.07 6.41
CA GLN A 76 -9.82 9.85 6.58
C GLN A 76 -9.49 10.68 5.34
N ARG A 77 -8.45 11.52 5.44
CA ARG A 77 -8.04 12.42 4.37
C ARG A 77 -7.08 11.80 3.35
N ASN A 78 -6.10 11.02 3.82
CA ASN A 78 -4.94 10.63 3.00
C ASN A 78 -5.11 9.22 2.45
N TRP A 79 -5.40 9.11 1.16
CA TRP A 79 -5.66 7.85 0.50
C TRP A 79 -4.73 7.61 -0.68
N SER A 80 -4.16 6.41 -0.74
CA SER A 80 -3.42 5.88 -1.87
C SER A 80 -4.28 4.88 -2.64
N LEU A 81 -4.35 5.04 -3.95
CA LEU A 81 -5.03 4.10 -4.84
C LEU A 81 -4.09 2.95 -5.21
N TYR A 82 -4.54 1.72 -4.95
CA TYR A 82 -4.02 0.53 -5.61
C TYR A 82 -4.93 0.17 -6.79
N SER A 83 -4.49 0.47 -8.01
CA SER A 83 -5.30 0.29 -9.22
C SER A 83 -4.93 -1.00 -9.93
N CYS A 84 -5.78 -2.03 -9.86
CA CYS A 84 -5.59 -3.30 -10.57
C CYS A 84 -6.75 -3.63 -11.52
N LYS A 85 -7.92 -3.03 -11.33
CA LYS A 85 -9.10 -3.14 -12.21
C LYS A 85 -9.81 -1.80 -12.32
N LEU A 86 -10.61 -1.63 -13.38
CA LEU A 86 -11.44 -0.44 -13.60
C LEU A 86 -10.63 0.87 -13.49
N HIS A 87 -9.43 0.89 -14.04
CA HIS A 87 -8.44 1.95 -13.87
C HIS A 87 -9.00 3.36 -14.09
N ARG A 88 -9.80 3.56 -15.16
CA ARG A 88 -10.41 4.86 -15.45
C ARG A 88 -11.34 5.32 -14.32
N ARG A 89 -12.21 4.41 -13.83
CA ARG A 89 -13.14 4.73 -12.74
C ARG A 89 -12.39 5.01 -11.41
N ALA A 90 -11.40 4.18 -11.12
CA ALA A 90 -10.56 4.35 -9.93
C ALA A 90 -9.82 5.71 -9.94
N ASN A 91 -9.23 6.09 -11.08
CA ASN A 91 -8.57 7.39 -11.22
C ASN A 91 -9.54 8.56 -11.04
N LEU A 92 -10.75 8.49 -11.61
CA LEU A 92 -11.77 9.53 -11.43
C LEU A 92 -12.20 9.69 -9.95
N ILE A 93 -12.21 8.61 -9.17
CA ILE A 93 -12.44 8.68 -7.72
C ILE A 93 -11.23 9.32 -7.03
N GLN A 94 -10.01 8.88 -7.37
CA GLN A 94 -8.78 9.39 -6.78
C GLN A 94 -8.59 10.90 -7.03
N GLU A 95 -8.97 11.41 -8.20
CA GLU A 95 -8.93 12.84 -8.52
C GLU A 95 -9.81 13.70 -7.61
N LYS A 96 -10.87 13.10 -7.02
CA LYS A 96 -11.77 13.78 -6.06
C LYS A 96 -11.29 13.70 -4.62
N LEU A 97 -10.27 12.91 -4.33
CA LEU A 97 -9.64 12.84 -3.01
C LEU A 97 -8.53 13.89 -2.88
N PRO A 98 -8.19 14.30 -1.66
CA PRO A 98 -7.05 15.16 -1.44
C PRO A 98 -5.76 14.54 -2.01
N LYS A 99 -4.97 15.37 -2.67
CA LYS A 99 -3.67 14.92 -3.20
C LYS A 99 -2.71 14.62 -2.05
N ILE A 100 -2.07 13.47 -2.13
CA ILE A 100 -0.95 13.11 -1.25
C ILE A 100 0.37 13.48 -1.91
N SER A 101 1.37 13.83 -1.11
CA SER A 101 2.70 14.09 -1.63
C SER A 101 3.39 12.76 -1.90
N ALA A 102 3.62 12.47 -3.18
CA ALA A 102 4.41 11.33 -3.64
C ALA A 102 5.78 11.76 -4.19
N LYS A 103 6.28 12.91 -3.74
CA LYS A 103 7.60 13.41 -4.18
C LYS A 103 8.70 12.51 -3.64
N PRO A 104 9.75 12.27 -4.45
CA PRO A 104 10.94 11.59 -3.96
C PRO A 104 11.51 12.29 -2.73
N ILE A 105 11.90 11.52 -1.73
CA ILE A 105 12.48 12.04 -0.50
C ILE A 105 14.00 12.08 -0.60
N ARG A 106 14.62 13.03 0.07
CA ARG A 106 16.08 13.08 0.20
C ARG A 106 16.52 12.18 1.32
N PHE A 107 17.51 11.36 1.07
CA PHE A 107 18.14 10.56 2.12
C PHE A 107 19.25 11.40 2.82
N PRO A 108 19.37 11.34 4.15
CA PRO A 108 18.48 10.72 5.12
C PRO A 108 17.28 11.65 5.47
N THR A 109 16.08 11.10 5.47
CA THR A 109 14.87 11.83 5.89
C THR A 109 14.08 10.96 6.86
N PRO A 110 13.59 11.49 7.97
CA PRO A 110 12.71 10.75 8.88
C PRO A 110 11.42 10.29 8.16
N LEU A 111 10.90 9.14 8.58
CA LEU A 111 9.62 8.65 8.07
C LEU A 111 8.48 9.67 8.33
N PRO A 112 7.53 9.83 7.40
CA PRO A 112 6.34 10.63 7.64
C PRO A 112 5.59 10.16 8.89
N LYS A 113 4.96 11.09 9.61
CA LYS A 113 4.16 10.77 10.80
C LYS A 113 2.67 10.56 10.50
N SER A 114 2.20 10.99 9.33
CA SER A 114 0.80 10.90 8.94
C SER A 114 0.47 9.51 8.42
N LEU A 115 -0.63 8.95 8.91
CA LEU A 115 -1.18 7.69 8.40
C LEU A 115 -1.56 7.86 6.93
N LEU A 116 -1.26 6.83 6.15
CA LEU A 116 -1.68 6.70 4.77
C LEU A 116 -2.59 5.48 4.67
N GLY A 117 -3.83 5.69 4.24
CA GLY A 117 -4.72 4.60 3.89
C GLY A 117 -4.54 4.16 2.43
N SER A 118 -4.96 2.96 2.14
CA SER A 118 -4.97 2.42 0.78
C SER A 118 -6.35 1.92 0.41
N TRP A 119 -6.71 2.02 -0.86
CA TRP A 119 -7.98 1.54 -1.36
C TRP A 119 -7.88 1.01 -2.79
N THR A 120 -8.82 0.13 -3.16
CA THR A 120 -8.96 -0.40 -4.52
C THR A 120 -10.42 -0.63 -4.85
N LEU A 121 -10.77 -0.65 -6.15
CA LEU A 121 -12.06 -1.11 -6.63
C LEU A 121 -12.04 -2.64 -6.77
N LEU A 122 -12.92 -3.33 -6.07
CA LEU A 122 -13.20 -4.74 -6.30
C LEU A 122 -14.07 -4.94 -7.54
N ASP A 123 -15.10 -4.10 -7.68
CA ASP A 123 -16.00 -3.99 -8.82
C ASP A 123 -16.50 -2.55 -8.98
N SER A 124 -17.48 -2.32 -9.88
CA SER A 124 -18.03 -0.98 -10.14
C SER A 124 -18.73 -0.34 -8.94
N GLU A 125 -19.17 -1.13 -7.96
CA GLU A 125 -20.00 -0.70 -6.83
C GLU A 125 -19.37 -1.03 -5.47
N THR A 126 -18.16 -1.56 -5.46
CA THR A 126 -17.53 -2.05 -4.23
C THR A 126 -16.06 -1.63 -4.14
N ILE A 127 -15.72 -0.99 -3.03
CA ILE A 127 -14.35 -0.63 -2.65
C ILE A 127 -13.89 -1.56 -1.53
N LEU A 128 -12.63 -1.99 -1.58
CA LEU A 128 -11.87 -2.45 -0.42
C LEU A 128 -10.94 -1.31 0.01
N ALA A 129 -11.01 -0.91 1.26
CA ALA A 129 -10.24 0.21 1.80
C ALA A 129 -9.74 -0.07 3.20
N SER A 130 -8.49 0.28 3.48
CA SER A 130 -7.90 0.26 4.82
C SER A 130 -7.43 1.65 5.18
N ALA A 131 -7.92 2.16 6.32
CA ALA A 131 -7.55 3.49 6.79
C ALA A 131 -6.10 3.56 7.27
N GLU A 132 -5.51 2.41 7.63
CA GLU A 132 -4.17 2.29 8.15
C GLU A 132 -3.41 1.19 7.43
N CYS A 133 -2.19 1.50 7.00
CA CYS A 133 -1.29 0.56 6.35
C CYS A 133 0.07 0.53 7.05
N SER A 134 0.82 -0.55 6.87
CA SER A 134 2.18 -0.70 7.44
C SER A 134 3.17 0.30 6.85
N SER A 135 2.95 0.76 5.62
CA SER A 135 3.81 1.74 4.96
C SER A 135 3.21 3.14 4.98
N PHE A 136 4.07 4.14 5.15
CA PHE A 136 3.74 5.56 5.01
C PHE A 136 3.81 6.06 3.56
N PHE A 137 4.15 5.17 2.62
CA PHE A 137 4.30 5.48 1.20
C PHE A 137 3.19 4.83 0.38
N PRO A 138 2.75 5.47 -0.71
CA PRO A 138 1.78 4.89 -1.62
C PRO A 138 2.17 3.48 -2.04
N ASN A 139 1.30 2.50 -1.79
CA ASN A 139 1.50 1.08 -2.10
C ASN A 139 2.79 0.46 -1.51
N GLY A 140 3.40 1.09 -0.50
CA GLY A 140 4.67 0.64 0.07
C GLY A 140 5.90 0.97 -0.78
N GLU A 141 5.75 1.77 -1.83
CA GLU A 141 6.84 2.16 -2.72
C GLU A 141 7.52 3.44 -2.24
N MET A 142 8.78 3.32 -1.83
CA MET A 142 9.60 4.44 -1.39
C MET A 142 10.45 4.95 -2.54
N HIS A 143 10.34 6.24 -2.85
CA HIS A 143 11.12 6.88 -3.89
C HIS A 143 12.09 7.88 -3.29
N PHE A 144 13.38 7.76 -3.62
CA PHE A 144 14.42 8.70 -3.22
C PHE A 144 14.84 9.60 -4.38
N VAL A 145 15.33 10.79 -4.04
CA VAL A 145 16.04 11.66 -5.00
C VAL A 145 17.32 10.95 -5.40
N GLU A 146 17.47 10.68 -6.69
CA GLU A 146 18.64 9.98 -7.23
C GLU A 146 19.88 10.87 -7.29
N ASP A 147 20.99 10.38 -6.80
CA ASP A 147 22.31 10.91 -7.09
C ASP A 147 22.82 10.28 -8.39
N LYS A 148 22.95 11.09 -9.43
CA LYS A 148 23.38 10.65 -10.76
C LYS A 148 24.89 10.75 -10.97
N LEU A 149 25.63 11.33 -10.03
CA LEU A 149 27.05 11.66 -10.20
C LEU A 149 27.96 10.82 -9.32
N GLY A 150 27.57 10.52 -8.10
CA GLY A 150 28.42 9.84 -7.12
C GLY A 150 28.42 8.32 -7.27
N PRO A 151 27.29 7.63 -7.12
CA PRO A 151 27.26 6.16 -7.13
C PRO A 151 27.41 5.57 -8.53
N PRO A 152 28.10 4.42 -8.68
CA PRO A 152 28.30 3.77 -9.99
C PRO A 152 27.02 3.14 -10.56
N ASN A 153 26.02 2.88 -9.74
CA ASN A 153 24.72 2.33 -10.15
C ASN A 153 23.63 2.67 -9.12
N ARG A 154 22.39 2.23 -9.39
CA ARG A 154 21.21 2.56 -8.55
C ARG A 154 21.05 1.64 -7.31
N ALA A 155 21.94 0.70 -7.05
CA ALA A 155 21.80 -0.24 -5.93
C ALA A 155 21.80 0.48 -4.56
N TYR A 156 22.45 1.63 -4.45
CA TYR A 156 22.45 2.45 -3.23
C TYR A 156 21.03 2.86 -2.76
N LEU A 157 20.06 2.95 -3.68
CA LEU A 157 18.67 3.27 -3.33
C LEU A 157 18.05 2.19 -2.43
N LYS A 158 18.41 0.91 -2.65
CA LYS A 158 17.95 -0.19 -1.79
C LYS A 158 18.57 -0.13 -0.40
N LEU A 159 19.83 0.28 -0.31
CA LEU A 159 20.46 0.52 1.00
C LEU A 159 19.79 1.69 1.73
N GLN A 160 19.51 2.79 1.04
CA GLN A 160 18.80 3.93 1.62
C GLN A 160 17.41 3.53 2.13
N GLU A 161 16.66 2.73 1.36
CA GLU A 161 15.36 2.18 1.77
C GLU A 161 15.50 1.32 3.04
N ALA A 162 16.43 0.37 3.07
CA ALA A 162 16.67 -0.49 4.22
C ALA A 162 17.04 0.31 5.49
N LEU A 163 17.95 1.27 5.39
CA LEU A 163 18.34 2.12 6.50
C LEU A 163 17.18 3.01 6.99
N THR A 164 16.37 3.53 6.08
CA THR A 164 15.20 4.35 6.45
C THR A 164 14.14 3.52 7.17
N LEU A 165 13.86 2.31 6.70
CA LEU A 165 12.86 1.41 7.30
C LEU A 165 13.31 0.85 8.63
N SER A 166 14.58 0.47 8.76
CA SER A 166 15.14 -0.06 10.02
C SER A 166 15.29 1.00 11.10
N LYS A 167 15.27 2.29 10.72
CA LYS A 167 15.57 3.44 11.60
C LYS A 167 16.96 3.35 12.26
N ASN A 168 17.83 2.53 11.71
CA ASN A 168 19.16 2.27 12.23
C ASN A 168 20.20 2.86 11.28
N MET A 169 20.53 4.13 11.50
CA MET A 169 21.53 4.84 10.70
C MET A 169 22.90 4.61 11.31
N PRO A 170 23.89 4.11 10.54
CA PRO A 170 25.27 3.96 11.01
C PRO A 170 25.81 5.30 11.53
N GLN A 171 26.48 5.26 12.65
CA GLN A 171 27.16 6.41 13.22
C GLN A 171 28.62 6.47 12.74
N PRO A 172 29.24 7.66 12.64
CA PRO A 172 30.65 7.76 12.31
C PRO A 172 31.52 6.91 13.26
N GLY A 173 32.27 5.96 12.70
CA GLY A 173 33.13 5.04 13.47
C GLY A 173 32.49 3.70 13.84
N GLU A 174 31.25 3.44 13.48
CA GLU A 174 30.63 2.10 13.53
C GLU A 174 31.00 1.34 12.24
N PHE A 175 31.71 0.22 12.38
CA PHE A 175 32.04 -0.71 11.31
C PHE A 175 31.61 -2.12 11.70
#